data_ecd816bbe90bafea476b48549ed48c51
#
_entry.id   ecd816bbe90bafea476b48549ed48c51
#
_cell.length_a   1.000
_cell.length_b   1.000
_cell.length_c   1.000
_cell.angle_alpha   90.00
_cell.angle_beta   90.00
_cell.angle_gamma   90.00
#
_symmetry.space_group_name_H-M   'P 1'
#
loop_
_entity.id
_entity.type
_entity.pdbx_description
1 polymer ?
#
loop_
_entity_poly.entity_id
_entity_poly.type
_entity_poly.pdbx_seq_one_letter_code
_entity_poly.pdbx_strand_id
1 'polypeptide(L)'
;IDTYIGDRADSIKKMLNHMEDTYVMAPASGKTWYHNAFAGGYVDHVNRVVQFAIEQSRLYEKMGGTLDYTEEQLVFAALFHDLGKIGDGDRPNYIPQTDKWRQDKLSEMYTYNPDLDFMLIPDRSLFILQKFGIKVDQKEFLGIRCHDGVFDKANEAYFFSNVESSRQKTALVSVLHTADFLASKVEYDMWKRSGGSSKPKQVKTKSSTGRAVNSSQGLNNILKNL
;
A
#
# COMPACT_ATOMS: atom_id res chain seq x y z
N ILE A 1 -4.82 -0.01 -14.16
CA ILE A 1 -5.72 1.12 -13.88
C ILE A 1 -6.81 1.18 -14.95
N ASP A 2 -6.47 1.27 -16.22
CA ASP A 2 -7.45 1.38 -17.32
C ASP A 2 -8.44 0.21 -17.37
N THR A 3 -8.06 -0.96 -16.90
CA THR A 3 -8.89 -2.17 -16.89
C THR A 3 -9.94 -2.14 -15.77
N TYR A 4 -9.61 -1.56 -14.62
CA TYR A 4 -10.41 -1.67 -13.39
C TYR A 4 -11.01 -0.35 -12.93
N ILE A 5 -10.44 0.80 -13.31
CA ILE A 5 -10.79 2.10 -12.74
C ILE A 5 -11.18 3.06 -13.87
N GLY A 6 -12.48 3.11 -14.18
CA GLY A 6 -13.05 3.85 -15.31
C GLY A 6 -12.81 5.37 -15.29
N ASP A 7 -13.79 6.16 -14.88
CA ASP A 7 -13.78 7.64 -14.99
C ASP A 7 -12.66 8.35 -14.22
N ARG A 8 -12.03 7.67 -13.26
CA ARG A 8 -10.96 8.23 -12.41
C ARG A 8 -9.55 8.00 -12.96
N ALA A 9 -9.41 7.19 -14.02
CA ALA A 9 -8.11 6.74 -14.53
C ALA A 9 -7.16 7.90 -14.86
N ASP A 10 -7.64 8.96 -15.50
CA ASP A 10 -6.82 10.10 -15.88
C ASP A 10 -6.30 10.90 -14.68
N SER A 11 -7.16 11.11 -13.66
CA SER A 11 -6.75 11.79 -12.42
C SER A 11 -5.73 10.97 -11.64
N ILE A 12 -5.91 9.65 -11.59
CA ILE A 12 -4.97 8.71 -10.96
C ILE A 12 -3.63 8.72 -11.70
N LYS A 13 -3.62 8.67 -13.03
CA LYS A 13 -2.38 8.75 -13.82
C LYS A 13 -1.64 10.06 -13.59
N LYS A 14 -2.36 11.19 -13.52
CA LYS A 14 -1.76 12.50 -13.19
C LYS A 14 -1.13 12.48 -11.79
N MET A 15 -1.83 11.92 -10.80
CA MET A 15 -1.30 11.77 -9.44
C MET A 15 -0.03 10.92 -9.44
N LEU A 16 -0.07 9.72 -10.04
CA LEU A 16 1.07 8.81 -10.07
C LEU A 16 2.28 9.41 -10.82
N ASN A 17 2.05 10.11 -11.94
CA ASN A 17 3.12 10.79 -12.66
C ASN A 17 3.74 11.93 -11.82
N HIS A 18 2.93 12.68 -11.06
CA HIS A 18 3.43 13.73 -10.17
C HIS A 18 4.31 13.14 -9.06
N MET A 19 3.96 11.97 -8.55
CA MET A 19 4.60 11.31 -7.42
C MET A 19 5.55 10.18 -7.83
N GLU A 20 5.92 10.06 -9.10
CA GLU A 20 6.61 8.90 -9.66
C GLU A 20 7.84 8.51 -8.85
N ASP A 21 8.72 9.47 -8.54
CA ASP A 21 9.98 9.21 -7.82
C ASP A 21 9.72 8.69 -6.40
N THR A 22 8.78 9.30 -5.66
CA THR A 22 8.44 8.87 -4.30
C THR A 22 7.69 7.56 -4.30
N TYR A 23 6.79 7.36 -5.25
CA TYR A 23 5.97 6.14 -5.40
C TYR A 23 6.83 4.91 -5.70
N VAL A 24 7.74 5.02 -6.68
CA VAL A 24 8.59 3.90 -7.10
C VAL A 24 9.64 3.55 -6.05
N MET A 25 10.14 4.53 -5.30
CA MET A 25 11.22 4.35 -4.33
C MET A 25 10.74 4.06 -2.91
N ALA A 26 9.45 4.22 -2.61
CA ALA A 26 8.94 4.03 -1.26
C ALA A 26 9.13 2.59 -0.76
N PRO A 27 9.58 2.40 0.50
CA PRO A 27 9.48 1.11 1.19
C PRO A 27 8.06 0.90 1.72
N ALA A 28 7.65 -0.36 1.90
CA ALA A 28 6.38 -0.66 2.55
C ALA A 28 6.43 -0.49 4.07
N SER A 29 7.62 -0.56 4.67
CA SER A 29 7.82 -0.36 6.11
C SER A 29 9.22 0.17 6.42
N GLY A 30 9.43 0.63 7.65
CA GLY A 30 10.75 1.10 8.12
C GLY A 30 11.69 -0.03 8.53
N LYS A 31 11.16 -1.20 8.93
CA LYS A 31 11.94 -2.31 9.51
C LYS A 31 11.79 -3.58 8.71
N THR A 32 12.91 -4.30 8.52
CA THR A 32 12.97 -5.49 7.65
C THR A 32 12.09 -6.65 8.12
N TRP A 33 11.83 -6.78 9.42
CA TRP A 33 10.97 -7.85 9.94
C TRP A 33 9.46 -7.58 9.87
N TYR A 34 9.06 -6.38 9.48
CA TYR A 34 7.65 -6.14 9.22
C TYR A 34 7.31 -6.66 7.83
N HIS A 35 7.68 -5.95 6.79
CA HIS A 35 7.54 -6.33 5.39
C HIS A 35 8.25 -5.31 4.49
N ASN A 36 8.86 -5.78 3.44
CA ASN A 36 9.36 -5.00 2.29
C ASN A 36 10.04 -3.65 2.62
N ALA A 37 10.96 -3.62 3.61
CA ALA A 37 11.71 -2.43 3.98
C ALA A 37 12.88 -2.18 3.01
N PHE A 38 12.58 -2.00 1.73
CA PHE A 38 13.54 -1.71 0.65
C PHE A 38 12.90 -0.79 -0.39
N ALA A 39 13.73 -0.14 -1.21
CA ALA A 39 13.27 0.74 -2.28
C ALA A 39 12.39 -0.03 -3.28
N GLY A 40 11.17 0.44 -3.52
CA GLY A 40 10.16 -0.25 -4.32
C GLY A 40 9.33 -1.28 -3.54
N GLY A 41 9.59 -1.47 -2.26
CA GLY A 41 8.86 -2.40 -1.41
C GLY A 41 7.37 -2.09 -1.29
N TYR A 42 7.01 -0.80 -1.34
CA TYR A 42 5.62 -0.36 -1.35
C TYR A 42 4.86 -0.93 -2.57
N VAL A 43 5.43 -0.79 -3.76
CA VAL A 43 4.79 -1.26 -5.01
C VAL A 43 4.65 -2.79 -5.00
N ASP A 44 5.67 -3.52 -4.55
CA ASP A 44 5.61 -4.99 -4.42
C ASP A 44 4.52 -5.43 -3.45
N HIS A 45 4.39 -4.73 -2.32
CA HIS A 45 3.34 -4.97 -1.33
C HIS A 45 1.94 -4.72 -1.91
N VAL A 46 1.70 -3.55 -2.47
CA VAL A 46 0.39 -3.17 -3.03
C VAL A 46 -0.06 -4.14 -4.12
N ASN A 47 0.84 -4.56 -5.01
CA ASN A 47 0.54 -5.56 -6.04
C ASN A 47 0.10 -6.89 -5.43
N ARG A 48 0.74 -7.32 -4.36
CA ARG A 48 0.38 -8.56 -3.65
C ARG A 48 -0.96 -8.42 -2.94
N VAL A 49 -1.23 -7.27 -2.33
CA VAL A 49 -2.51 -6.99 -1.68
C VAL A 49 -3.65 -7.02 -2.70
N VAL A 50 -3.49 -6.40 -3.87
CA VAL A 50 -4.51 -6.45 -4.94
C VAL A 50 -4.79 -7.90 -5.36
N GLN A 51 -3.76 -8.72 -5.59
CA GLN A 51 -3.93 -10.13 -5.94
C GLN A 51 -4.68 -10.91 -4.85
N PHE A 52 -4.27 -10.75 -3.59
CA PHE A 52 -4.97 -11.37 -2.46
C PHE A 52 -6.41 -10.88 -2.34
N ALA A 53 -6.68 -9.60 -2.51
CA ALA A 53 -8.02 -9.03 -2.40
C ALA A 53 -8.97 -9.65 -3.43
N ILE A 54 -8.54 -9.80 -4.68
CA ILE A 54 -9.33 -10.44 -5.75
C ILE A 54 -9.61 -11.91 -5.39
N GLU A 55 -8.58 -12.68 -5.01
CA GLU A 55 -8.76 -14.09 -4.65
C GLU A 55 -9.58 -14.28 -3.37
N GLN A 56 -9.40 -13.45 -2.36
CA GLN A 56 -10.19 -13.46 -1.12
C GLN A 56 -11.65 -13.11 -1.39
N SER A 57 -11.93 -12.16 -2.27
CA SER A 57 -13.28 -11.81 -2.70
C SER A 57 -13.99 -13.02 -3.33
N ARG A 58 -13.31 -13.72 -4.26
CA ARG A 58 -13.81 -14.95 -4.88
C ARG A 58 -14.06 -16.08 -3.86
N LEU A 59 -13.12 -16.25 -2.93
CA LEU A 59 -13.24 -17.24 -1.88
C LEU A 59 -14.40 -16.93 -0.94
N TYR A 60 -14.57 -15.66 -0.55
CA TYR A 60 -15.65 -15.20 0.31
C TYR A 60 -17.02 -15.54 -0.30
N GLU A 61 -17.22 -15.22 -1.58
CA GLU A 61 -18.43 -15.54 -2.31
C GLU A 61 -18.65 -17.07 -2.44
N LYS A 62 -17.61 -17.82 -2.80
CA LYS A 62 -17.65 -19.30 -2.90
C LYS A 62 -18.04 -19.96 -1.59
N MET A 63 -17.68 -19.37 -0.45
CA MET A 63 -18.03 -19.89 0.88
C MET A 63 -19.42 -19.44 1.36
N GLY A 64 -20.19 -18.74 0.53
CA GLY A 64 -21.56 -18.31 0.81
C GLY A 64 -21.69 -16.88 1.30
N GLY A 65 -20.62 -16.10 1.31
CA GLY A 65 -20.67 -14.65 1.60
C GLY A 65 -21.32 -13.88 0.45
N THR A 66 -21.89 -12.72 0.78
CA THR A 66 -22.46 -11.80 -0.23
C THR A 66 -21.51 -10.61 -0.41
N LEU A 67 -21.11 -10.36 -1.64
CA LEU A 67 -20.32 -9.18 -2.00
C LEU A 67 -21.28 -8.00 -2.21
N ASP A 68 -21.08 -6.95 -1.45
CA ASP A 68 -21.86 -5.71 -1.51
C ASP A 68 -21.11 -4.57 -2.22
N TYR A 69 -19.99 -4.88 -2.87
CA TYR A 69 -19.11 -3.95 -3.58
C TYR A 69 -18.80 -4.47 -4.99
N THR A 70 -18.28 -3.57 -5.83
CA THR A 70 -17.81 -3.92 -7.18
C THR A 70 -16.31 -4.27 -7.17
N GLU A 71 -15.85 -4.98 -8.21
CA GLU A 71 -14.42 -5.26 -8.39
C GLU A 71 -13.60 -3.96 -8.50
N GLU A 72 -14.13 -2.91 -9.15
CA GLU A 72 -13.52 -1.58 -9.20
C GLU A 72 -13.29 -1.02 -7.80
N GLN A 73 -14.31 -1.04 -6.93
CA GLN A 73 -14.20 -0.55 -5.55
C GLN A 73 -13.13 -1.32 -4.76
N LEU A 74 -13.10 -2.65 -4.91
CA LEU A 74 -12.11 -3.49 -4.25
C LEU A 74 -10.68 -3.16 -4.71
N VAL A 75 -10.46 -3.14 -6.03
CA VAL A 75 -9.16 -2.86 -6.61
C VAL A 75 -8.70 -1.44 -6.28
N PHE A 76 -9.60 -0.44 -6.34
CA PHE A 76 -9.30 0.92 -5.94
C PHE A 76 -8.85 1.00 -4.48
N ALA A 77 -9.63 0.42 -3.56
CA ALA A 77 -9.27 0.43 -2.15
C ALA A 77 -7.95 -0.30 -1.89
N ALA A 78 -7.71 -1.45 -2.55
CA ALA A 78 -6.47 -2.21 -2.43
C ALA A 78 -5.25 -1.47 -3.00
N LEU A 79 -5.40 -0.72 -4.10
CA LEU A 79 -4.30 0.09 -4.67
C LEU A 79 -3.88 1.25 -3.76
N PHE A 80 -4.84 1.84 -3.03
CA PHE A 80 -4.62 3.10 -2.33
C PHE A 80 -4.72 3.00 -0.80
N HIS A 81 -4.92 1.80 -0.22
CA HIS A 81 -5.02 1.64 1.23
C HIS A 81 -3.83 2.23 1.97
N ASP A 82 -2.65 2.02 1.45
CA ASP A 82 -1.35 2.39 2.00
C ASP A 82 -0.68 3.57 1.29
N LEU A 83 -1.39 4.32 0.44
CA LEU A 83 -0.84 5.43 -0.34
C LEU A 83 -0.12 6.47 0.53
N GLY A 84 -0.55 6.65 1.77
CA GLY A 84 0.10 7.53 2.75
C GLY A 84 1.55 7.16 3.08
N LYS A 85 1.97 5.92 2.81
CA LYS A 85 3.37 5.48 3.01
C LYS A 85 4.36 6.15 2.05
N ILE A 86 3.91 6.65 0.92
CA ILE A 86 4.78 7.35 -0.03
C ILE A 86 5.06 8.82 0.35
N GLY A 87 4.28 9.41 1.26
CA GLY A 87 4.43 10.79 1.71
C GLY A 87 3.19 11.66 1.48
N ASP A 88 3.37 12.96 1.26
CA ASP A 88 2.27 13.92 1.03
C ASP A 88 2.07 14.30 -0.45
N GLY A 89 2.80 13.62 -1.32
CA GLY A 89 2.83 13.88 -2.76
C GLY A 89 4.02 14.75 -3.20
N ASP A 90 4.66 15.47 -2.28
CA ASP A 90 5.83 16.33 -2.56
C ASP A 90 7.05 15.85 -1.75
N ARG A 91 6.82 15.29 -0.57
CA ARG A 91 7.86 14.82 0.35
C ARG A 91 7.65 13.36 0.71
N PRO A 92 8.70 12.52 0.76
CA PRO A 92 8.57 11.10 1.13
C PRO A 92 8.20 10.94 2.61
N ASN A 93 7.40 9.92 2.93
CA ASN A 93 7.09 9.55 4.32
C ASN A 93 8.28 8.88 5.02
N TYR A 94 9.05 8.11 4.27
CA TYR A 94 10.22 7.40 4.76
C TYR A 94 11.49 7.96 4.15
N ILE A 95 12.48 8.23 5.00
CA ILE A 95 13.85 8.57 4.59
C ILE A 95 14.81 7.47 5.05
N PRO A 96 15.93 7.23 4.35
CA PRO A 96 16.90 6.23 4.75
C PRO A 96 17.40 6.46 6.18
N GLN A 97 17.48 5.39 6.97
CA GLN A 97 18.09 5.43 8.30
C GLN A 97 19.60 5.59 8.17
N THR A 98 20.17 6.59 8.82
CA THR A 98 21.61 6.85 8.80
C THR A 98 22.35 6.32 10.05
N ASP A 99 21.61 6.07 11.13
CA ASP A 99 22.18 5.51 12.36
C ASP A 99 22.50 4.02 12.19
N LYS A 100 23.78 3.71 12.18
CA LYS A 100 24.30 2.35 11.99
C LYS A 100 23.84 1.37 13.07
N TRP A 101 23.76 1.83 14.32
CA TRP A 101 23.28 1.00 15.42
C TRP A 101 21.81 0.61 15.24
N ARG A 102 20.96 1.56 14.80
CA ARG A 102 19.54 1.28 14.52
C ARG A 102 19.38 0.30 13.36
N GLN A 103 20.19 0.45 12.30
CA GLN A 103 20.20 -0.51 11.19
C GLN A 103 20.58 -1.92 11.66
N ASP A 104 21.69 -2.04 12.42
CA ASP A 104 22.27 -3.34 12.80
C ASP A 104 21.50 -4.02 13.95
N LYS A 105 21.01 -3.26 14.93
CA LYS A 105 20.32 -3.78 16.13
C LYS A 105 18.82 -3.80 16.04
N LEU A 106 18.22 -2.82 15.35
CA LEU A 106 16.78 -2.70 15.22
C LEU A 106 16.27 -3.07 13.82
N SER A 107 17.18 -3.45 12.91
CA SER A 107 16.87 -3.71 11.49
C SER A 107 16.02 -2.60 10.85
N GLU A 108 16.24 -1.36 11.31
CA GLU A 108 15.53 -0.18 10.86
C GLU A 108 16.27 0.42 9.66
N MET A 109 15.76 0.16 8.46
CA MET A 109 16.37 0.64 7.21
C MET A 109 15.89 2.03 6.83
N TYR A 110 14.68 2.39 7.27
CA TYR A 110 14.06 3.69 7.03
C TYR A 110 13.45 4.23 8.32
N THR A 111 13.44 5.55 8.43
CA THR A 111 12.78 6.28 9.51
C THR A 111 11.74 7.23 8.93
N TYR A 112 10.80 7.69 9.75
CA TYR A 112 9.83 8.70 9.34
C TYR A 112 10.54 10.02 9.03
N ASN A 113 10.07 10.69 7.98
CA ASN A 113 10.56 12.01 7.62
C ASN A 113 10.06 13.05 8.64
N PRO A 114 10.97 13.72 9.38
CA PRO A 114 10.58 14.71 10.40
C PRO A 114 9.96 15.99 9.81
N ASP A 115 10.15 16.22 8.51
CA ASP A 115 9.60 17.40 7.83
C ASP A 115 8.12 17.22 7.42
N LEU A 116 7.55 16.02 7.64
CA LEU A 116 6.14 15.76 7.41
C LEU A 116 5.34 15.90 8.71
N ASP A 117 4.20 16.56 8.63
CA ASP A 117 3.21 16.50 9.70
C ASP A 117 2.75 15.07 9.94
N PHE A 118 2.61 14.72 11.21
CA PHE A 118 2.11 13.40 11.57
C PHE A 118 0.67 13.20 11.07
N MET A 119 0.47 12.08 10.40
CA MET A 119 -0.85 11.64 9.96
C MET A 119 -0.85 10.10 9.94
N LEU A 120 -1.95 9.47 10.35
CA LEU A 120 -2.12 8.02 10.16
C LEU A 120 -2.06 7.70 8.68
N ILE A 121 -1.49 6.56 8.33
CA ILE A 121 -1.31 6.16 6.93
C ILE A 121 -2.64 6.16 6.14
N PRO A 122 -3.74 5.56 6.66
CA PRO A 122 -5.02 5.60 5.96
C PRO A 122 -5.56 7.03 5.74
N ASP A 123 -5.41 7.89 6.75
CA ASP A 123 -5.87 9.28 6.68
C ASP A 123 -5.06 10.06 5.64
N ARG A 124 -3.74 9.86 5.60
CA ARG A 124 -2.88 10.46 4.56
C ARG A 124 -3.19 9.92 3.17
N SER A 125 -3.51 8.62 3.04
CA SER A 125 -3.96 8.04 1.77
C SER A 125 -5.19 8.78 1.23
N LEU A 126 -6.19 8.96 2.06
CA LEU A 126 -7.42 9.69 1.72
C LEU A 126 -7.16 11.18 1.42
N PHE A 127 -6.26 11.81 2.21
CA PHE A 127 -5.85 13.19 1.96
C PHE A 127 -5.19 13.37 0.59
N ILE A 128 -4.29 12.45 0.19
CA ILE A 128 -3.63 12.50 -1.13
C ILE A 128 -4.66 12.35 -2.24
N LEU A 129 -5.57 11.37 -2.15
CA LEU A 129 -6.62 11.18 -3.14
C LEU A 129 -7.48 12.45 -3.29
N GLN A 130 -7.85 13.08 -2.17
CA GLN A 130 -8.56 14.36 -2.18
C GLN A 130 -7.73 15.50 -2.80
N LYS A 131 -6.43 15.62 -2.46
CA LYS A 131 -5.51 16.63 -3.01
C LYS A 131 -5.49 16.60 -4.54
N PHE A 132 -5.57 15.41 -5.14
CA PHE A 132 -5.58 15.22 -6.59
C PHE A 132 -6.99 15.17 -7.21
N GLY A 133 -8.03 15.49 -6.43
CA GLY A 133 -9.42 15.52 -6.92
C GLY A 133 -9.98 14.15 -7.29
N ILE A 134 -9.41 13.07 -6.75
CA ILE A 134 -9.87 11.72 -6.98
C ILE A 134 -11.04 11.41 -6.04
N LYS A 135 -12.19 11.12 -6.61
CA LYS A 135 -13.39 10.77 -5.83
C LYS A 135 -13.21 9.39 -5.17
N VAL A 136 -13.58 9.32 -3.91
CA VAL A 136 -13.61 8.10 -3.12
C VAL A 136 -15.04 7.89 -2.65
N ASP A 137 -15.62 6.72 -2.91
CA ASP A 137 -16.95 6.41 -2.38
C ASP A 137 -16.89 5.92 -0.93
N GLN A 138 -18.06 5.75 -0.32
CA GLN A 138 -18.15 5.39 1.10
C GLN A 138 -17.52 4.03 1.41
N LYS A 139 -17.66 3.03 0.54
CA LYS A 139 -17.10 1.68 0.77
C LYS A 139 -15.59 1.67 0.58
N GLU A 140 -15.10 2.35 -0.45
CA GLU A 140 -13.67 2.57 -0.68
C GLU A 140 -13.03 3.32 0.49
N PHE A 141 -13.70 4.40 0.97
CA PHE A 141 -13.27 5.14 2.16
C PHE A 141 -13.14 4.21 3.37
N LEU A 142 -14.18 3.42 3.66
CA LEU A 142 -14.17 2.48 4.79
C LEU A 142 -13.10 1.39 4.61
N GLY A 143 -12.93 0.87 3.40
CA GLY A 143 -11.88 -0.08 3.07
C GLY A 143 -10.49 0.48 3.38
N ILE A 144 -10.18 1.65 2.83
CA ILE A 144 -8.90 2.34 3.05
C ILE A 144 -8.73 2.70 4.52
N ARG A 145 -9.74 3.32 5.16
CA ARG A 145 -9.64 3.79 6.54
C ARG A 145 -9.45 2.66 7.54
N CYS A 146 -10.06 1.51 7.30
CA CYS A 146 -10.11 0.41 8.26
C CYS A 146 -9.23 -0.79 7.89
N HIS A 147 -8.38 -0.71 6.85
CA HIS A 147 -7.60 -1.87 6.38
C HIS A 147 -6.68 -2.48 7.45
N ASP A 148 -6.12 -1.67 8.35
CA ASP A 148 -5.32 -2.15 9.49
C ASP A 148 -6.14 -2.94 10.53
N GLY A 149 -7.48 -2.96 10.39
CA GLY A 149 -8.35 -3.62 11.35
C GLY A 149 -8.17 -3.07 12.76
N VAL A 150 -8.21 -3.96 13.74
CA VAL A 150 -8.05 -3.62 15.18
C VAL A 150 -6.59 -3.40 15.60
N PHE A 151 -5.63 -3.58 14.70
CA PHE A 151 -4.24 -3.21 14.97
C PHE A 151 -4.06 -1.69 15.06
N ASP A 152 -4.93 -0.92 14.40
CA ASP A 152 -5.06 0.52 14.63
C ASP A 152 -6.20 0.80 15.63
N LYS A 153 -5.87 1.32 16.82
CA LYS A 153 -6.85 1.69 17.85
C LYS A 153 -7.90 2.69 17.37
N ALA A 154 -7.56 3.53 16.40
CA ALA A 154 -8.51 4.47 15.84
C ALA A 154 -9.68 3.78 15.10
N ASN A 155 -9.54 2.48 14.81
CA ASN A 155 -10.57 1.68 14.16
C ASN A 155 -11.53 0.99 15.16
N GLU A 156 -11.28 1.05 16.47
CA GLU A 156 -12.11 0.35 17.47
C GLU A 156 -13.60 0.65 17.30
N ALA A 157 -13.96 1.90 17.04
CA ALA A 157 -15.34 2.32 16.84
C ALA A 157 -16.04 1.66 15.63
N TYR A 158 -15.28 1.20 14.64
CA TYR A 158 -15.80 0.51 13.45
C TYR A 158 -16.00 -0.99 13.68
N PHE A 159 -15.21 -1.61 14.56
CA PHE A 159 -15.20 -3.07 14.77
C PHE A 159 -15.91 -3.50 16.04
N PHE A 160 -15.86 -2.72 17.11
CA PHE A 160 -16.42 -3.07 18.40
C PHE A 160 -17.71 -2.32 18.68
N SER A 161 -18.81 -2.81 18.14
CA SER A 161 -20.14 -2.31 18.47
C SER A 161 -21.07 -3.45 18.84
N ASN A 162 -21.77 -3.28 19.97
CA ASN A 162 -22.85 -4.17 20.40
C ASN A 162 -24.19 -3.82 19.76
N VAL A 163 -24.26 -2.71 19.00
CA VAL A 163 -25.48 -2.23 18.35
C VAL A 163 -25.40 -2.52 16.87
N GLU A 164 -26.39 -3.27 16.35
CA GLU A 164 -26.44 -3.69 14.94
C GLU A 164 -26.32 -2.53 13.96
N SER A 165 -26.96 -1.38 14.26
CA SER A 165 -26.91 -0.19 13.40
C SER A 165 -25.53 0.45 13.30
N SER A 166 -24.63 0.18 14.27
CA SER A 166 -23.26 0.72 14.34
C SER A 166 -22.20 -0.27 13.90
N ARG A 167 -22.58 -1.46 13.44
CA ARG A 167 -21.64 -2.45 12.92
C ARG A 167 -21.20 -2.10 11.51
N GLN A 168 -19.94 -2.43 11.21
CA GLN A 168 -19.42 -2.38 9.84
C GLN A 168 -20.23 -3.34 8.96
N LYS A 169 -20.78 -2.83 7.86
CA LYS A 169 -21.70 -3.57 6.99
C LYS A 169 -21.09 -4.04 5.69
N THR A 170 -20.03 -3.38 5.21
CA THR A 170 -19.44 -3.78 3.93
C THR A 170 -18.42 -4.90 4.08
N ALA A 171 -18.55 -5.94 3.28
CA ALA A 171 -17.60 -7.03 3.22
C ALA A 171 -16.21 -6.57 2.71
N LEU A 172 -16.15 -5.43 1.97
CA LEU A 172 -14.91 -4.87 1.44
C LEU A 172 -13.84 -4.65 2.52
N VAL A 173 -14.24 -4.13 3.69
CA VAL A 173 -13.32 -3.91 4.82
C VAL A 173 -12.67 -5.21 5.27
N SER A 174 -13.46 -6.27 5.45
CA SER A 174 -12.95 -7.57 5.91
C SER A 174 -12.06 -8.24 4.87
N VAL A 175 -12.45 -8.17 3.60
CA VAL A 175 -11.67 -8.75 2.49
C VAL A 175 -10.34 -8.01 2.34
N LEU A 176 -10.35 -6.68 2.33
CA LEU A 176 -9.12 -5.90 2.19
C LEU A 176 -8.18 -6.07 3.39
N HIS A 177 -8.72 -6.00 4.62
CA HIS A 177 -7.93 -6.24 5.84
C HIS A 177 -7.24 -7.61 5.80
N THR A 178 -7.98 -8.66 5.44
CA THR A 178 -7.40 -10.01 5.37
C THR A 178 -6.37 -10.13 4.25
N ALA A 179 -6.60 -9.49 3.11
CA ALA A 179 -5.67 -9.49 1.98
C ALA A 179 -4.34 -8.82 2.34
N ASP A 180 -4.39 -7.63 2.97
CA ASP A 180 -3.20 -6.92 3.45
C ASP A 180 -2.44 -7.73 4.51
N PHE A 181 -3.17 -8.26 5.50
CA PHE A 181 -2.57 -9.11 6.53
C PHE A 181 -1.85 -10.33 5.93
N LEU A 182 -2.46 -11.04 4.98
CA LEU A 182 -1.82 -12.20 4.33
C LEU A 182 -0.64 -11.79 3.45
N ALA A 183 -0.73 -10.68 2.74
CA ALA A 183 0.37 -10.13 1.96
C ALA A 183 1.60 -9.89 2.85
N SER A 184 1.42 -9.21 3.98
CA SER A 184 2.49 -8.95 4.95
C SER A 184 3.11 -10.23 5.52
N LYS A 185 2.32 -11.30 5.74
CA LYS A 185 2.83 -12.61 6.20
C LYS A 185 3.66 -13.32 5.13
N VAL A 186 3.22 -13.31 3.89
CA VAL A 186 3.99 -13.87 2.77
C VAL A 186 5.31 -13.13 2.59
N GLU A 187 5.31 -11.80 2.70
CA GLU A 187 6.51 -10.97 2.61
C GLU A 187 7.51 -11.27 3.74
N TYR A 188 7.00 -11.43 4.96
CA TYR A 188 7.82 -11.89 6.09
C TYR A 188 8.43 -13.27 5.84
N ASP A 189 7.66 -14.24 5.33
CA ASP A 189 8.15 -15.57 5.01
C ASP A 189 9.19 -15.54 3.88
N MET A 190 8.99 -14.70 2.87
CA MET A 190 9.97 -14.49 1.79
C MET A 190 11.28 -13.90 2.35
N TRP A 191 11.19 -12.88 3.20
CA TRP A 191 12.34 -12.30 3.87
C TRP A 191 13.09 -13.33 4.72
N LYS A 192 12.36 -14.12 5.52
CA LYS A 192 12.95 -15.17 6.37
C LYS A 192 13.66 -16.24 5.54
N ARG A 193 13.07 -16.69 4.44
CA ARG A 193 13.67 -17.68 3.53
C ARG A 193 14.89 -17.13 2.79
N SER A 194 14.98 -15.84 2.57
CA SER A 194 16.17 -15.21 1.98
C SER A 194 17.34 -15.06 2.96
N GLY A 195 17.24 -15.63 4.16
CA GLY A 195 18.27 -15.62 5.21
C GLY A 195 18.11 -14.49 6.21
N GLY A 196 16.98 -13.80 6.25
CA GLY A 196 16.68 -12.73 7.21
C GLY A 196 17.66 -11.56 7.15
N SER A 197 18.39 -11.40 6.03
CA SER A 197 19.42 -10.38 5.86
C SER A 197 18.75 -9.02 5.65
N SER A 198 19.12 -8.06 6.48
CA SER A 198 18.73 -6.65 6.35
C SER A 198 19.39 -5.94 5.15
N LYS A 199 20.25 -6.63 4.41
CA LYS A 199 20.87 -6.03 3.21
C LYS A 199 19.93 -6.22 2.02
N PRO A 200 19.39 -5.15 1.44
CA PRO A 200 18.71 -5.25 0.17
C PRO A 200 19.66 -5.90 -0.82
N LYS A 201 19.21 -6.93 -1.55
CA LYS A 201 19.95 -7.42 -2.71
C LYS A 201 20.08 -6.23 -3.63
N GLN A 202 21.30 -5.68 -3.76
CA GLN A 202 21.58 -4.68 -4.77
C GLN A 202 21.17 -5.30 -6.10
N VAL A 203 20.13 -4.80 -6.70
CA VAL A 203 19.89 -5.03 -8.11
C VAL A 203 21.12 -4.44 -8.80
N LYS A 204 22.01 -5.31 -9.24
CA LYS A 204 23.14 -4.90 -10.07
C LYS A 204 22.53 -4.41 -11.37
N THR A 205 22.20 -3.13 -11.41
CA THR A 205 22.07 -2.42 -12.67
C THR A 205 23.44 -2.51 -13.31
N LYS A 206 23.56 -3.32 -14.35
CA LYS A 206 24.73 -3.27 -15.21
C LYS A 206 24.81 -1.84 -15.70
N SER A 207 25.82 -1.13 -15.21
CA SER A 207 26.22 0.16 -15.73
C SER A 207 26.62 -0.07 -17.20
N SER A 208 25.70 0.18 -18.11
CA SER A 208 25.98 0.47 -19.49
C SER A 208 25.87 1.97 -19.63
N THR A 209 27.05 2.61 -19.74
CA THR A 209 27.30 3.92 -20.37
C THR A 209 26.04 4.73 -20.76
N GLY A 210 25.83 5.82 -20.01
CA GLY A 210 25.26 7.06 -20.47
C GLY A 210 24.01 7.00 -21.34
N ARG A 211 22.85 6.66 -20.75
CA ARG A 211 21.56 7.07 -21.31
C ARG A 211 20.58 7.23 -20.13
N ALA A 212 20.02 8.42 -19.99
CA ALA A 212 18.94 8.69 -19.07
C ALA A 212 17.85 7.62 -19.26
N VAL A 213 17.59 6.83 -18.23
CA VAL A 213 16.47 5.87 -18.22
C VAL A 213 15.20 6.71 -18.17
N ASN A 214 14.39 6.60 -19.22
CA ASN A 214 13.10 7.26 -19.30
C ASN A 214 12.21 6.66 -18.19
N SER A 215 11.91 7.42 -17.16
CA SER A 215 11.09 7.06 -15.99
C SER A 215 9.72 6.47 -16.37
N SER A 216 9.18 6.88 -17.50
CA SER A 216 7.92 6.36 -18.05
C SER A 216 7.90 4.86 -18.38
N GLN A 217 9.07 4.20 -18.56
CA GLN A 217 9.13 2.75 -18.80
C GLN A 217 8.95 1.92 -17.53
N GLY A 218 9.35 2.44 -16.38
CA GLY A 218 9.17 1.78 -15.07
C GLY A 218 7.69 1.66 -14.70
N LEU A 219 6.98 2.76 -14.79
CA LEU A 219 5.55 2.84 -14.47
C LEU A 219 4.69 1.97 -15.43
N ASN A 220 5.00 2.00 -16.74
CA ASN A 220 4.29 1.20 -17.72
C ASN A 220 4.49 -0.32 -17.53
N ASN A 221 5.63 -0.75 -17.01
CA ASN A 221 5.85 -2.17 -16.69
C ASN A 221 5.08 -2.62 -15.43
N ILE A 222 4.93 -1.74 -14.45
CA ILE A 222 4.12 -1.99 -13.25
C ILE A 222 2.64 -2.07 -13.64
N LEU A 223 2.16 -1.14 -14.46
CA LEU A 223 0.76 -1.07 -14.89
C LEU A 223 0.34 -2.19 -15.86
N LYS A 224 1.29 -2.82 -16.56
CA LYS A 224 1.03 -3.96 -17.46
C LYS A 224 0.93 -5.31 -16.73
N ASN A 225 1.44 -5.39 -15.51
CA ASN A 225 1.42 -6.61 -14.71
C ASN A 225 0.31 -6.61 -13.64
N LEU A 226 -0.51 -5.55 -13.59
CA LEU A 226 -1.81 -5.45 -12.92
C LEU A 226 -2.94 -5.71 -13.92
#